data_3f502ec9b4de7c15af25fd80f3fc8e78
#
_entry.id   3f502ec9b4de7c15af25fd80f3fc8e78
#
_cell.length_a   1.000
_cell.length_b   1.000
_cell.length_c   1.000
_cell.angle_alpha   90.00
_cell.angle_beta   90.00
_cell.angle_gamma   90.00
#
_symmetry.space_group_name_H-M   'P 1'
#
loop_
_entity.id
_entity.type
_entity.pdbx_description
1 polymer ?
#
loop_
_entity_poly.entity_id
_entity_poly.type
_entity_poly.pdbx_seq_one_letter_code
_entity_poly.pdbx_strand_id
1 'polypeptide(L)'
;IDVSLVGSEMCIRDRINGFASSLPFSGDFKYVLLDESDYLSQNAQAILRNMMETYSTTCRFILTCNYPNKVIPAIHSRCQGYHIEKLDTNEFTARIAEILLAENVKPDLETLDIYVRSTYPDLRKCINMVQQNIVDGKLQQPGQGEGGESDWVLEYVAMFQIGKIADARKLIVSKARAEEYEGVYRKLYENLDWFGEDELTKGKALLCIRDGLVNHSLVADPEINLSATLLELQHIAKK
;
A
#
# COMPACT_ATOMS: atom_id res chain seq x y z
N ILE A 1 19.64 5.45 -17.36
CA ILE A 1 18.55 6.39 -17.69
C ILE A 1 17.30 5.92 -16.96
N ASP A 2 16.76 6.79 -16.16
CA ASP A 2 15.43 6.66 -15.62
C ASP A 2 14.45 7.19 -16.68
N VAL A 3 13.57 6.34 -17.17
CA VAL A 3 12.54 6.71 -18.14
C VAL A 3 11.20 6.58 -17.47
N SER A 4 10.69 7.68 -16.92
CA SER A 4 9.29 7.78 -16.53
C SER A 4 8.43 7.64 -17.80
N LEU A 5 7.74 6.51 -17.92
CA LEU A 5 7.04 6.11 -19.13
C LEU A 5 5.60 6.62 -19.16
N VAL A 6 5.44 7.93 -19.21
CA VAL A 6 4.24 8.53 -19.81
C VAL A 6 4.61 8.87 -21.26
N GLY A 7 4.52 7.90 -22.15
CA GLY A 7 4.89 8.16 -23.53
C GLY A 7 4.51 7.04 -24.49
N SER A 8 4.08 7.45 -25.68
CA SER A 8 3.77 6.59 -26.80
C SER A 8 4.91 5.62 -27.13
N GLU A 9 4.61 4.50 -27.79
CA GLU A 9 5.54 3.50 -28.35
C GLU A 9 6.77 4.12 -29.05
N MET A 10 6.60 5.30 -29.62
CA MET A 10 7.63 6.08 -30.31
C MET A 10 8.71 6.60 -29.35
N CYS A 11 8.33 7.07 -28.15
CA CYS A 11 9.29 7.54 -27.14
C CYS A 11 10.17 6.41 -26.60
N ILE A 12 9.59 5.22 -26.37
CA ILE A 12 10.34 4.05 -25.92
C ILE A 12 11.36 3.64 -26.98
N ARG A 13 10.89 3.53 -28.24
CA ARG A 13 11.75 3.13 -29.35
C ARG A 13 12.93 4.09 -29.51
N ASP A 14 12.68 5.39 -29.59
CA ASP A 14 13.73 6.36 -29.96
C ASP A 14 14.70 6.63 -28.81
N ARG A 15 14.20 6.81 -27.57
CA ARG A 15 15.05 7.11 -26.41
C ARG A 15 15.87 5.91 -25.96
N ILE A 16 15.24 4.75 -25.80
CA ILE A 16 15.94 3.54 -25.33
C ILE A 16 16.88 3.04 -26.42
N ASN A 17 16.46 3.06 -27.69
CA ASN A 17 17.27 2.61 -28.82
C ASN A 17 18.54 3.45 -28.94
N GLY A 18 18.41 4.78 -28.93
CA GLY A 18 19.57 5.68 -29.00
C GLY A 18 20.54 5.49 -27.84
N PHE A 19 20.04 5.24 -26.63
CA PHE A 19 20.88 4.97 -25.48
C PHE A 19 21.53 3.58 -25.57
N ALA A 20 20.76 2.53 -25.82
CA ALA A 20 21.25 1.14 -25.80
C ALA A 20 22.22 0.81 -26.93
N SER A 21 22.08 1.47 -28.09
CA SER A 21 22.95 1.26 -29.26
C SER A 21 24.36 1.83 -29.12
N SER A 22 24.56 2.81 -28.21
CA SER A 22 25.88 3.40 -27.99
C SER A 22 26.70 2.60 -26.97
N LEU A 23 28.04 2.62 -27.08
CA LEU A 23 28.91 1.93 -26.13
C LEU A 23 28.88 2.60 -24.74
N PRO A 24 29.12 1.84 -23.65
CA PRO A 24 29.24 2.40 -22.30
C PRO A 24 30.48 3.30 -22.20
N PHE A 25 30.36 4.42 -21.48
CA PHE A 25 31.49 5.33 -21.23
C PHE A 25 32.45 4.76 -20.16
N SER A 26 31.94 3.98 -19.22
CA SER A 26 32.70 3.30 -18.20
C SER A 26 31.98 2.02 -17.80
N GLY A 27 32.76 0.98 -17.46
CA GLY A 27 32.20 -0.34 -17.10
C GLY A 27 31.78 -1.15 -18.34
N ASP A 28 31.26 -2.36 -18.08
CA ASP A 28 30.96 -3.34 -19.13
C ASP A 28 29.59 -3.14 -19.78
N PHE A 29 28.63 -2.57 -19.02
CA PHE A 29 27.24 -2.45 -19.45
C PHE A 29 26.64 -1.09 -19.11
N LYS A 30 25.66 -0.68 -19.91
CA LYS A 30 24.69 0.35 -19.58
C LYS A 30 23.47 -0.26 -18.89
N TYR A 31 22.80 0.53 -18.08
CA TYR A 31 21.59 0.11 -17.38
C TYR A 31 20.40 0.97 -17.78
N VAL A 32 19.31 0.34 -18.14
CA VAL A 32 18.01 0.96 -18.40
C VAL A 32 17.07 0.50 -17.29
N LEU A 33 16.62 1.42 -16.44
CA LEU A 33 15.59 1.18 -15.44
C LEU A 33 14.24 1.60 -16.01
N LEU A 34 13.29 0.67 -16.02
CA LEU A 34 11.90 0.85 -16.42
C LEU A 34 11.02 0.65 -15.18
N ASP A 35 10.66 1.75 -14.55
CA ASP A 35 9.78 1.74 -13.39
C ASP A 35 8.33 1.59 -13.84
N GLU A 36 7.51 0.88 -13.05
CA GLU A 36 6.09 0.62 -13.34
C GLU A 36 5.84 0.03 -14.73
N SER A 37 6.64 -0.96 -15.13
CA SER A 37 6.60 -1.55 -16.49
C SER A 37 5.29 -2.29 -16.81
N ASP A 38 4.44 -2.57 -15.83
CA ASP A 38 3.09 -3.12 -15.98
C ASP A 38 2.08 -2.13 -16.59
N TYR A 39 2.43 -0.83 -16.66
CA TYR A 39 1.65 0.18 -17.41
C TYR A 39 2.01 0.28 -18.89
N LEU A 40 3.05 -0.44 -19.36
CA LEU A 40 3.40 -0.49 -20.76
C LEU A 40 2.32 -1.18 -21.59
N SER A 41 1.98 -0.62 -22.76
CA SER A 41 1.12 -1.28 -23.73
C SER A 41 1.75 -2.61 -24.21
N GLN A 42 0.93 -3.55 -24.68
CA GLN A 42 1.42 -4.81 -25.22
C GLN A 42 2.41 -4.62 -26.38
N ASN A 43 2.16 -3.61 -27.22
CA ASN A 43 3.06 -3.26 -28.33
C ASN A 43 4.40 -2.72 -27.82
N ALA A 44 4.38 -1.84 -26.82
CA ALA A 44 5.59 -1.33 -26.17
C ALA A 44 6.42 -2.45 -25.54
N GLN A 45 5.76 -3.40 -24.88
CA GLN A 45 6.42 -4.58 -24.31
C GLN A 45 7.04 -5.48 -25.42
N ALA A 46 6.38 -5.63 -26.57
CA ALA A 46 6.91 -6.39 -27.69
C ALA A 46 8.16 -5.71 -28.30
N ILE A 47 8.18 -4.37 -28.38
CA ILE A 47 9.36 -3.60 -28.79
C ILE A 47 10.50 -3.77 -27.79
N LEU A 48 10.20 -3.64 -26.49
CA LEU A 48 11.17 -3.82 -25.41
C LEU A 48 11.82 -5.20 -25.45
N ARG A 49 11.03 -6.26 -25.66
CA ARG A 49 11.54 -7.63 -25.83
C ARG A 49 12.63 -7.69 -26.92
N ASN A 50 12.36 -7.11 -28.08
CA ASN A 50 13.33 -7.10 -29.19
C ASN A 50 14.59 -6.32 -28.82
N MET A 51 14.46 -5.19 -28.12
CA MET A 51 15.60 -4.39 -27.66
C MET A 51 16.48 -5.14 -26.66
N MET A 52 15.85 -5.88 -25.72
CA MET A 52 16.56 -6.71 -24.73
C MET A 52 17.43 -7.77 -25.42
N GLU A 53 16.96 -8.36 -26.51
CA GLU A 53 17.74 -9.32 -27.32
C GLU A 53 18.86 -8.61 -28.07
N THR A 54 18.53 -7.55 -28.81
CA THR A 54 19.47 -6.84 -29.72
C THR A 54 20.64 -6.25 -28.93
N TYR A 55 20.38 -5.66 -27.76
CA TYR A 55 21.39 -4.93 -26.98
C TYR A 55 21.90 -5.71 -25.76
N SER A 56 21.73 -7.02 -25.74
CA SER A 56 22.12 -7.90 -24.61
C SER A 56 23.62 -7.82 -24.28
N THR A 57 24.48 -7.45 -25.26
CA THR A 57 25.94 -7.32 -25.07
C THR A 57 26.36 -5.97 -24.48
N THR A 58 25.56 -4.93 -24.64
CA THR A 58 25.91 -3.55 -24.26
C THR A 58 25.03 -2.97 -23.16
N CYS A 59 23.83 -3.53 -22.98
CA CYS A 59 22.81 -2.98 -22.09
C CYS A 59 22.16 -4.05 -21.21
N ARG A 60 21.83 -3.67 -19.96
CA ARG A 60 21.02 -4.47 -19.03
C ARG A 60 19.75 -3.71 -18.69
N PHE A 61 18.66 -4.44 -18.59
CA PHE A 61 17.33 -3.89 -18.30
C PHE A 61 16.90 -4.30 -16.92
N ILE A 62 16.44 -3.35 -16.13
CA ILE A 62 15.84 -3.54 -14.82
C ILE A 62 14.39 -3.06 -14.93
N LEU A 63 13.44 -3.94 -14.65
CA LEU A 63 12.02 -3.65 -14.70
C LEU A 63 11.44 -3.77 -13.30
N THR A 64 10.65 -2.79 -12.88
CA THR A 64 9.81 -2.90 -11.69
C THR A 64 8.35 -2.99 -12.11
N CYS A 65 7.53 -3.71 -11.36
CA CYS A 65 6.09 -3.80 -11.57
C CYS A 65 5.37 -4.18 -10.29
N ASN A 66 4.12 -3.72 -10.15
CA ASN A 66 3.22 -4.13 -9.09
C ASN A 66 2.37 -5.35 -9.50
N TYR A 67 2.10 -5.50 -10.80
CA TYR A 67 1.24 -6.54 -11.36
C TYR A 67 2.01 -7.37 -12.39
N PRO A 68 2.76 -8.41 -11.97
CA PRO A 68 3.55 -9.24 -12.87
C PRO A 68 2.74 -9.89 -14.00
N ASN A 69 1.46 -10.17 -13.76
CA ASN A 69 0.54 -10.74 -14.74
C ASN A 69 0.21 -9.82 -15.92
N LYS A 70 0.48 -8.50 -15.80
CA LYS A 70 0.36 -7.54 -16.91
C LYS A 70 1.60 -7.48 -17.79
N VAL A 71 2.72 -8.04 -17.32
CA VAL A 71 3.96 -8.14 -18.10
C VAL A 71 3.90 -9.42 -18.94
N ILE A 72 4.20 -9.31 -20.25
CA ILE A 72 4.09 -10.44 -21.17
C ILE A 72 5.09 -11.56 -20.82
N PRO A 73 4.73 -12.85 -21.01
CA PRO A 73 5.61 -13.98 -20.71
C PRO A 73 6.98 -13.92 -21.42
N ALA A 74 7.00 -13.30 -22.59
CA ALA A 74 8.22 -13.13 -23.37
C ALA A 74 9.26 -12.22 -22.69
N ILE A 75 8.86 -11.26 -21.86
CA ILE A 75 9.77 -10.47 -21.02
C ILE A 75 10.19 -11.28 -19.79
N HIS A 76 9.26 -11.96 -19.13
CA HIS A 76 9.57 -12.80 -17.99
C HIS A 76 10.65 -13.86 -18.30
N SER A 77 10.59 -14.48 -19.48
CA SER A 77 11.59 -15.48 -19.90
C SER A 77 13.01 -14.91 -20.12
N ARG A 78 13.16 -13.58 -20.19
CA ARG A 78 14.43 -12.87 -20.41
C ARG A 78 14.95 -12.14 -19.19
N CYS A 79 14.19 -12.14 -18.11
CA CYS A 79 14.54 -11.50 -16.86
C CYS A 79 14.68 -12.55 -15.74
N GLN A 80 15.59 -12.29 -14.83
CA GLN A 80 15.58 -12.93 -13.52
C GLN A 80 14.53 -12.22 -12.67
N GLY A 81 13.48 -12.94 -12.28
CA GLY A 81 12.42 -12.39 -11.42
C GLY A 81 12.81 -12.43 -9.95
N TYR A 82 12.56 -11.32 -9.26
CA TYR A 82 12.68 -11.20 -7.80
C TYR A 82 11.33 -10.73 -7.25
N HIS A 83 10.76 -11.51 -6.35
CA HIS A 83 9.53 -11.12 -5.65
C HIS A 83 9.91 -10.39 -4.37
N ILE A 84 9.42 -9.16 -4.23
CA ILE A 84 9.60 -8.35 -3.03
C ILE A 84 8.35 -8.54 -2.17
N GLU A 85 8.50 -9.26 -1.06
CA GLU A 85 7.43 -9.50 -0.11
C GLU A 85 7.13 -8.25 0.73
N LYS A 86 5.96 -8.25 1.37
CA LYS A 86 5.63 -7.23 2.35
C LYS A 86 6.60 -7.32 3.52
N LEU A 87 7.05 -6.18 4.02
CA LEU A 87 7.82 -6.12 5.25
C LEU A 87 7.01 -6.69 6.42
N ASP A 88 7.69 -7.33 7.36
CA ASP A 88 7.10 -7.66 8.66
C ASP A 88 6.68 -6.39 9.38
N THR A 89 5.56 -6.43 10.12
CA THR A 89 5.02 -5.26 10.81
C THR A 89 6.01 -4.68 11.83
N ASN A 90 6.81 -5.53 12.48
CA ASN A 90 7.82 -5.08 13.43
C ASN A 90 8.97 -4.35 12.73
N GLU A 91 9.45 -4.88 11.59
CA GLU A 91 10.49 -4.22 10.77
C GLU A 91 9.97 -2.90 10.19
N PHE A 92 8.71 -2.88 9.77
CA PHE A 92 8.05 -1.66 9.30
C PHE A 92 7.99 -0.59 10.40
N THR A 93 7.55 -0.97 11.61
CA THR A 93 7.48 -0.08 12.78
C THR A 93 8.88 0.40 13.19
N ALA A 94 9.86 -0.49 13.23
CA ALA A 94 11.24 -0.15 13.55
C ALA A 94 11.80 0.88 12.56
N ARG A 95 11.52 0.73 11.26
CA ARG A 95 11.98 1.67 10.24
C ARG A 95 11.39 3.07 10.41
N ILE A 96 10.10 3.18 10.74
CA ILE A 96 9.48 4.48 11.01
C ILE A 96 10.08 5.10 12.28
N ALA A 97 10.28 4.30 13.33
CA ALA A 97 10.91 4.77 14.57
C ALA A 97 12.35 5.28 14.36
N GLU A 98 13.15 4.59 13.53
CA GLU A 98 14.50 5.04 13.14
C GLU A 98 14.46 6.41 12.44
N ILE A 99 13.51 6.61 11.51
CA ILE A 99 13.36 7.88 10.81
C ILE A 99 13.00 9.00 11.79
N LEU A 100 12.04 8.75 12.69
CA LEU A 100 11.65 9.72 13.73
C LEU A 100 12.82 10.11 14.65
N LEU A 101 13.59 9.12 15.08
CA LEU A 101 14.78 9.35 15.92
C LEU A 101 15.85 10.15 15.17
N ALA A 102 16.07 9.88 13.88
CA ALA A 102 17.01 10.65 13.05
C ALA A 102 16.60 12.13 12.91
N GLU A 103 15.28 12.39 12.88
CA GLU A 103 14.70 13.75 12.85
C GLU A 103 14.55 14.37 14.27
N ASN A 104 15.14 13.75 15.31
CA ASN A 104 15.03 14.19 16.72
C ASN A 104 13.60 14.21 17.28
N VAL A 105 12.69 13.44 16.71
CA VAL A 105 11.34 13.24 17.22
C VAL A 105 11.32 11.96 18.06
N LYS A 106 10.93 12.08 19.33
CA LYS A 106 10.77 10.89 20.19
C LYS A 106 9.43 10.22 19.87
N PRO A 107 9.45 8.99 19.33
CA PRO A 107 8.22 8.26 19.07
C PRO A 107 7.59 7.79 20.40
N ASP A 108 6.32 8.09 20.58
CA ASP A 108 5.47 7.35 21.51
C ASP A 108 5.01 6.07 20.81
N LEU A 109 5.29 4.91 21.40
CA LEU A 109 5.06 3.62 20.76
C LEU A 109 3.57 3.35 20.52
N GLU A 110 2.69 3.77 21.44
CA GLU A 110 1.24 3.59 21.30
C GLU A 110 0.72 4.45 20.14
N THR A 111 1.13 5.71 20.08
CA THR A 111 0.78 6.61 18.99
C THR A 111 1.34 6.10 17.66
N LEU A 112 2.59 5.65 17.64
CA LEU A 112 3.22 5.12 16.42
C LEU A 112 2.49 3.88 15.88
N ASP A 113 2.04 2.98 16.75
CA ASP A 113 1.29 1.78 16.36
C ASP A 113 -0.02 2.13 15.62
N ILE A 114 -0.71 3.21 16.03
CA ILE A 114 -1.90 3.69 15.33
C ILE A 114 -1.57 4.09 13.88
N TYR A 115 -0.49 4.84 13.66
CA TYR A 115 -0.05 5.25 12.33
C TYR A 115 0.35 4.05 11.48
N VAL A 116 1.10 3.12 12.04
CA VAL A 116 1.51 1.88 11.37
C VAL A 116 0.27 1.08 10.95
N ARG A 117 -0.63 0.76 11.86
CA ARG A 117 -1.85 -0.03 11.55
C ARG A 117 -2.77 0.64 10.54
N SER A 118 -2.81 1.97 10.52
CA SER A 118 -3.64 2.72 9.55
C SER A 118 -3.07 2.68 8.13
N THR A 119 -1.75 2.55 7.98
CA THR A 119 -1.06 2.70 6.69
C THR A 119 -0.42 1.44 6.15
N TYR A 120 -0.07 0.47 7.02
CA TYR A 120 0.55 -0.78 6.61
C TYR A 120 -0.22 -1.44 5.46
N PRO A 121 0.44 -1.96 4.42
CA PRO A 121 1.89 -2.08 4.23
C PRO A 121 2.55 -0.90 3.48
N ASP A 122 1.88 0.24 3.30
CA ASP A 122 2.39 1.39 2.55
C ASP A 122 3.30 2.28 3.41
N LEU A 123 4.61 2.03 3.32
CA LEU A 123 5.63 2.78 4.06
C LEU A 123 5.66 4.26 3.66
N ARG A 124 5.46 4.57 2.38
CA ARG A 124 5.47 5.96 1.89
C ARG A 124 4.31 6.75 2.48
N LYS A 125 3.12 6.15 2.47
CA LYS A 125 1.93 6.74 3.10
C LYS A 125 2.16 6.97 4.59
N CYS A 126 2.75 5.98 5.30
CA CYS A 126 3.06 6.10 6.72
C CYS A 126 4.00 7.27 7.02
N ILE A 127 5.12 7.38 6.29
CA ILE A 127 6.07 8.47 6.45
C ILE A 127 5.42 9.83 6.24
N ASN A 128 4.63 9.98 5.16
CA ASN A 128 3.94 11.22 4.86
C ASN A 128 2.95 11.60 5.97
N MET A 129 2.16 10.64 6.46
CA MET A 129 1.19 10.89 7.55
C MET A 129 1.88 11.25 8.86
N VAL A 130 2.94 10.55 9.21
CA VAL A 130 3.75 10.83 10.40
C VAL A 130 4.37 12.23 10.29
N GLN A 131 4.95 12.60 9.14
CA GLN A 131 5.55 13.91 8.91
C GLN A 131 4.52 15.04 9.05
N GLN A 132 3.31 14.87 8.54
CA GLN A 132 2.23 15.86 8.63
C GLN A 132 1.72 16.06 10.06
N ASN A 133 1.88 15.08 10.94
CA ASN A 133 1.37 15.09 12.30
C ASN A 133 2.46 15.30 13.37
N ILE A 134 3.65 15.79 12.99
CA ILE A 134 4.67 16.21 13.92
C ILE A 134 4.50 17.70 14.21
N VAL A 135 4.23 18.03 15.48
CA VAL A 135 4.15 19.40 15.98
C VAL A 135 5.12 19.55 17.15
N ASP A 136 5.95 20.58 17.13
CA ASP A 136 6.95 20.88 18.17
C ASP A 136 7.86 19.69 18.52
N GLY A 137 8.28 18.90 17.52
CA GLY A 137 9.14 17.74 17.71
C GLY A 137 8.46 16.53 18.38
N LYS A 138 7.14 16.49 18.41
CA LYS A 138 6.36 15.38 18.95
C LYS A 138 5.34 14.89 17.92
N LEU A 139 5.21 13.57 17.81
CA LEU A 139 4.14 12.95 17.03
C LEU A 139 2.81 13.11 17.79
N GLN A 140 1.83 13.75 17.13
CA GLN A 140 0.52 14.00 17.72
C GLN A 140 -0.34 12.74 17.69
N GLN A 141 -1.19 12.58 18.72
CA GLN A 141 -2.22 11.55 18.68
C GLN A 141 -3.33 11.94 17.67
N PRO A 142 -3.97 10.95 17.02
CA PRO A 142 -5.08 11.22 16.11
C PRO A 142 -6.17 12.07 16.77
N GLY A 143 -6.69 13.07 16.05
CA GLY A 143 -7.74 13.97 16.56
C GLY A 143 -7.26 15.16 17.41
N GLN A 144 -5.96 15.34 17.65
CA GLN A 144 -5.42 16.45 18.44
C GLN A 144 -4.76 17.55 17.61
N GLY A 145 -4.64 17.39 16.28
CA GLY A 145 -4.00 18.37 15.40
C GLY A 145 -4.95 19.54 15.05
N GLU A 146 -4.55 20.78 15.33
CA GLU A 146 -5.20 21.97 14.81
C GLU A 146 -4.83 22.13 13.33
N GLY A 147 -5.77 21.89 12.41
CA GLY A 147 -5.69 22.44 11.06
C GLY A 147 -5.34 21.53 9.88
N GLY A 148 -5.36 20.20 10.00
CA GLY A 148 -5.43 19.28 8.84
C GLY A 148 -6.80 18.62 8.79
N GLU A 149 -7.28 18.21 7.61
CA GLU A 149 -8.34 17.21 7.55
C GLU A 149 -7.84 16.01 8.35
N SER A 150 -8.38 15.87 9.58
CA SER A 150 -8.06 14.74 10.46
C SER A 150 -8.31 13.48 9.66
N ASP A 151 -7.26 12.68 9.44
CA ASP A 151 -7.45 11.45 8.69
C ASP A 151 -8.37 10.54 9.52
N TRP A 152 -9.65 10.53 9.16
CA TRP A 152 -10.68 9.74 9.82
C TRP A 152 -10.28 8.27 9.95
N VAL A 153 -9.35 7.80 9.10
CA VAL A 153 -8.78 6.45 9.19
C VAL A 153 -7.94 6.28 10.46
N LEU A 154 -7.13 7.27 10.83
CA LEU A 154 -6.38 7.24 12.08
C LEU A 154 -7.31 7.23 13.30
N GLU A 155 -8.37 8.05 13.25
CA GLU A 155 -9.32 8.16 14.34
C GLU A 155 -10.07 6.84 14.59
N TYR A 156 -10.61 6.20 13.54
CA TYR A 156 -11.33 4.94 13.76
C TYR A 156 -10.39 3.79 14.15
N VAL A 157 -9.15 3.76 13.63
CA VAL A 157 -8.15 2.78 14.06
C VAL A 157 -7.84 2.93 15.54
N ALA A 158 -7.62 4.16 16.02
CA ALA A 158 -7.46 4.43 17.45
C ALA A 158 -8.67 4.00 18.29
N MET A 159 -9.89 4.22 17.79
CA MET A 159 -11.11 3.79 18.47
C MET A 159 -11.22 2.26 18.54
N PHE A 160 -10.84 1.53 17.49
CA PHE A 160 -10.81 0.07 17.51
C PHE A 160 -9.81 -0.48 18.52
N GLN A 161 -8.60 0.09 18.59
CA GLN A 161 -7.57 -0.33 19.54
C GLN A 161 -8.02 -0.24 21.01
N ILE A 162 -8.83 0.77 21.35
CA ILE A 162 -9.38 0.95 22.69
C ILE A 162 -10.78 0.30 22.87
N GLY A 163 -11.23 -0.52 21.92
CA GLY A 163 -12.49 -1.25 21.97
C GLY A 163 -13.77 -0.41 21.79
N LYS A 164 -13.65 0.84 21.33
CA LYS A 164 -14.81 1.73 21.08
C LYS A 164 -15.42 1.51 19.69
N ILE A 165 -15.79 0.27 19.37
CA ILE A 165 -16.32 -0.13 18.06
C ILE A 165 -17.58 0.65 17.66
N ALA A 166 -18.47 0.95 18.61
CA ALA A 166 -19.70 1.69 18.34
C ALA A 166 -19.43 3.14 17.86
N ASP A 167 -18.43 3.80 18.45
CA ASP A 167 -18.07 5.17 18.07
C ASP A 167 -17.29 5.17 16.76
N ALA A 168 -16.38 4.20 16.56
CA ALA A 168 -15.70 3.97 15.27
C ALA A 168 -16.72 3.78 14.12
N ARG A 169 -17.78 2.98 14.34
CA ARG A 169 -18.85 2.82 13.36
C ARG A 169 -19.51 4.15 12.98
N LYS A 170 -19.88 4.97 13.96
CA LYS A 170 -20.50 6.28 13.70
C LYS A 170 -19.56 7.19 12.89
N LEU A 171 -18.28 7.18 13.23
CA LEU A 171 -17.27 7.96 12.52
C LEU A 171 -17.13 7.50 11.08
N ILE A 172 -16.97 6.19 10.83
CA ILE A 172 -16.83 5.61 9.49
C ILE A 172 -18.04 6.00 8.63
N VAL A 173 -19.26 5.78 9.14
CA VAL A 173 -20.49 6.10 8.41
C VAL A 173 -20.62 7.60 8.10
N SER A 174 -20.13 8.49 8.97
CA SER A 174 -20.22 9.93 8.77
C SER A 174 -19.16 10.51 7.83
N LYS A 175 -18.02 9.82 7.62
CA LYS A 175 -16.86 10.34 6.90
C LYS A 175 -16.50 9.56 5.64
N ALA A 176 -16.64 8.24 5.65
CA ALA A 176 -16.28 7.39 4.53
C ALA A 176 -17.28 7.49 3.38
N ARG A 177 -16.78 7.49 2.16
CA ARG A 177 -17.59 7.35 0.95
C ARG A 177 -17.78 5.88 0.63
N ALA A 178 -18.83 5.55 -0.13
CA ALA A 178 -19.14 4.16 -0.51
C ALA A 178 -17.95 3.43 -1.16
N GLU A 179 -17.15 4.15 -1.95
CA GLU A 179 -15.95 3.65 -2.63
C GLU A 179 -14.81 3.26 -1.68
N GLU A 180 -14.83 3.80 -0.45
CA GLU A 180 -13.80 3.55 0.57
C GLU A 180 -14.15 2.37 1.48
N TYR A 181 -15.38 1.85 1.43
CA TYR A 181 -15.84 0.78 2.32
C TYR A 181 -15.07 -0.53 2.13
N GLU A 182 -14.67 -0.87 0.91
CA GLU A 182 -13.78 -2.03 0.68
C GLU A 182 -12.46 -1.89 1.43
N GLY A 183 -11.91 -0.67 1.46
CA GLY A 183 -10.71 -0.35 2.25
C GLY A 183 -10.92 -0.55 3.75
N VAL A 184 -12.11 -0.21 4.27
CA VAL A 184 -12.48 -0.48 5.67
C VAL A 184 -12.53 -1.98 5.94
N TYR A 185 -13.22 -2.79 5.12
CA TYR A 185 -13.23 -4.25 5.25
C TYR A 185 -11.82 -4.85 5.23
N ARG A 186 -10.95 -4.33 4.36
CA ARG A 186 -9.56 -4.78 4.29
C ARG A 186 -8.80 -4.49 5.58
N LYS A 187 -8.98 -3.30 6.16
CA LYS A 187 -8.36 -2.93 7.45
C LYS A 187 -8.88 -3.77 8.62
N LEU A 188 -10.17 -4.06 8.67
CA LEU A 188 -10.74 -4.96 9.66
C LEU A 188 -10.13 -6.37 9.58
N TYR A 189 -9.93 -6.89 8.36
CA TYR A 189 -9.27 -8.17 8.12
C TYR A 189 -7.80 -8.18 8.55
N GLU A 190 -7.06 -7.12 8.26
CA GLU A 190 -5.64 -7.00 8.60
C GLU A 190 -5.40 -6.85 10.12
N ASN A 191 -6.44 -6.51 10.90
CA ASN A 191 -6.35 -6.25 12.33
C ASN A 191 -7.40 -7.05 13.13
N LEU A 192 -7.46 -8.36 12.91
CA LEU A 192 -8.42 -9.25 13.60
C LEU A 192 -8.24 -9.27 15.13
N ASP A 193 -7.07 -8.92 15.63
CA ASP A 193 -6.75 -8.77 17.05
C ASP A 193 -7.59 -7.69 17.76
N TRP A 194 -8.18 -6.75 17.04
CA TRP A 194 -9.13 -5.78 17.64
C TRP A 194 -10.39 -6.42 18.21
N PHE A 195 -10.74 -7.62 17.76
CA PHE A 195 -11.99 -8.30 18.16
C PHE A 195 -11.77 -9.36 19.23
N GLY A 196 -10.53 -9.78 19.49
CA GLY A 196 -10.16 -10.75 20.52
C GLY A 196 -8.81 -11.39 20.26
N GLU A 197 -8.21 -11.94 21.32
CA GLU A 197 -6.89 -12.59 21.23
C GLU A 197 -6.98 -14.06 20.80
N ASP A 198 -8.10 -14.73 21.12
CA ASP A 198 -8.29 -16.15 20.85
C ASP A 198 -8.64 -16.42 19.38
N GLU A 199 -8.11 -17.52 18.86
CA GLU A 199 -8.29 -17.94 17.45
C GLU A 199 -9.77 -18.18 17.09
N LEU A 200 -10.61 -18.58 18.06
CA LEU A 200 -12.04 -18.80 17.80
C LEU A 200 -12.77 -17.47 17.53
N THR A 201 -12.45 -16.43 18.30
CA THR A 201 -13.03 -15.08 18.14
C THR A 201 -12.54 -14.44 16.86
N LYS A 202 -11.23 -14.54 16.54
CA LYS A 202 -10.65 -14.09 15.26
C LYS A 202 -11.30 -14.80 14.07
N GLY A 203 -11.53 -16.11 14.18
CA GLY A 203 -12.20 -16.89 13.14
C GLY A 203 -13.65 -16.41 12.90
N LYS A 204 -14.40 -16.11 13.97
CA LYS A 204 -15.77 -15.58 13.85
C LYS A 204 -15.76 -14.17 13.22
N ALA A 205 -14.84 -13.31 13.64
CA ALA A 205 -14.68 -11.98 13.05
C ALA A 205 -14.35 -12.06 11.56
N LEU A 206 -13.44 -12.97 11.17
CA LEU A 206 -13.09 -13.21 9.77
C LEU A 206 -14.30 -13.63 8.92
N LEU A 207 -15.12 -14.56 9.43
CA LEU A 207 -16.32 -15.01 8.73
C LEU A 207 -17.34 -13.86 8.57
N CYS A 208 -17.55 -13.06 9.61
CA CYS A 208 -18.42 -11.89 9.58
C CYS A 208 -17.92 -10.84 8.54
N ILE A 209 -16.62 -10.56 8.51
CA ILE A 209 -16.01 -9.63 7.55
C ILE A 209 -16.19 -10.15 6.11
N ARG A 210 -15.95 -11.46 5.88
CA ARG A 210 -16.16 -12.09 4.57
C ARG A 210 -17.60 -11.93 4.10
N ASP A 211 -18.56 -12.23 4.96
CA ASP A 211 -19.98 -12.17 4.62
C ASP A 211 -20.41 -10.72 4.32
N GLY A 212 -19.92 -9.76 5.13
CA GLY A 212 -20.10 -8.34 4.87
C GLY A 212 -19.52 -7.90 3.53
N LEU A 213 -18.31 -8.34 3.19
CA LEU A 213 -17.65 -8.00 1.92
C LEU A 213 -18.35 -8.64 0.70
N VAL A 214 -18.81 -9.90 0.81
CA VAL A 214 -19.58 -10.57 -0.25
C VAL A 214 -20.90 -9.83 -0.49
N ASN A 215 -21.61 -9.48 0.58
CA ASN A 215 -22.87 -8.75 0.48
C ASN A 215 -22.67 -7.33 -0.05
N HIS A 216 -21.52 -6.69 0.20
CA HIS A 216 -21.23 -5.33 -0.23
C HIS A 216 -21.44 -5.10 -1.73
N SER A 217 -21.11 -6.08 -2.56
CA SER A 217 -21.32 -6.02 -4.01
C SER A 217 -22.77 -6.29 -4.48
N LEU A 218 -23.63 -6.78 -3.58
CA LEU A 218 -24.97 -7.26 -3.89
C LEU A 218 -26.09 -6.38 -3.33
N VAL A 219 -25.79 -5.59 -2.29
CA VAL A 219 -26.81 -4.78 -1.59
C VAL A 219 -27.08 -3.46 -2.31
N ALA A 220 -28.30 -2.96 -2.14
CA ALA A 220 -28.70 -1.67 -2.68
C ALA A 220 -28.04 -0.49 -1.92
N ASP A 221 -27.73 -0.69 -0.65
CA ASP A 221 -27.12 0.32 0.22
C ASP A 221 -25.89 -0.25 0.96
N PRO A 222 -24.68 0.07 0.47
CA PRO A 222 -23.43 -0.38 1.08
C PRO A 222 -23.20 0.14 2.52
N GLU A 223 -23.76 1.30 2.87
CA GLU A 223 -23.63 1.88 4.22
C GLU A 223 -24.36 1.05 5.26
N ILE A 224 -25.60 0.63 4.95
CA ILE A 224 -26.37 -0.23 5.83
C ILE A 224 -25.66 -1.56 6.04
N ASN A 225 -25.11 -2.16 4.97
CA ASN A 225 -24.38 -3.42 5.06
C ASN A 225 -23.13 -3.30 5.92
N LEU A 226 -22.31 -2.27 5.73
CA LEU A 226 -21.13 -2.03 6.55
C LEU A 226 -21.50 -1.80 8.02
N SER A 227 -22.55 -0.99 8.27
CA SER A 227 -23.05 -0.74 9.62
C SER A 227 -23.50 -2.02 10.33
N ALA A 228 -24.19 -2.92 9.63
CA ALA A 228 -24.63 -4.22 10.15
C ALA A 228 -23.41 -5.10 10.48
N THR A 229 -22.44 -5.22 9.58
CA THR A 229 -21.20 -5.97 9.80
C THR A 229 -20.45 -5.46 11.04
N LEU A 230 -20.32 -4.14 11.20
CA LEU A 230 -19.64 -3.55 12.37
C LEU A 230 -20.40 -3.80 13.69
N LEU A 231 -21.72 -3.87 13.65
CA LEU A 231 -22.53 -4.26 14.82
C LEU A 231 -22.31 -5.74 15.19
N GLU A 232 -22.26 -6.65 14.23
CA GLU A 232 -21.96 -8.05 14.45
C GLU A 232 -20.56 -8.24 15.03
N LEU A 233 -19.55 -7.55 14.48
CA LEU A 233 -18.19 -7.54 15.01
C LEU A 233 -18.13 -7.03 16.45
N GLN A 234 -18.91 -6.00 16.79
CA GLN A 234 -19.01 -5.52 18.17
C GLN A 234 -19.61 -6.56 19.13
N HIS A 235 -20.54 -7.38 18.68
CA HIS A 235 -21.09 -8.48 19.49
C HIS A 235 -20.09 -9.63 19.67
N ILE A 236 -19.26 -9.88 18.66
CA ILE A 236 -18.18 -10.88 18.71
C ILE A 236 -17.12 -10.44 19.73
N ALA A 237 -16.69 -9.17 19.69
CA ALA A 237 -15.65 -8.62 20.56
C ALA A 237 -16.07 -8.53 22.06
N LYS A 238 -17.37 -8.48 22.36
CA LYS A 238 -17.89 -8.39 23.75
C LYS A 238 -18.02 -9.73 24.46
N LYS A 239 -17.78 -10.85 23.80
CA LYS A 239 -17.84 -12.20 24.36
C LYS A 239 -16.46 -12.70 24.72
#